data_07e3ce73c7eb5b001544d2026197eea3
#
_entry.id   07e3ce73c7eb5b001544d2026197eea3
#
_cell.length_a   1.000
_cell.length_b   1.000
_cell.length_c   1.000
_cell.angle_alpha   90.00
_cell.angle_beta   90.00
_cell.angle_gamma   90.00
#
_symmetry.space_group_name_H-M   'P 1'
#
loop_
_entity.id
_entity.type
_entity.pdbx_description
1 polymer ?
#
loop_
_entity_poly.entity_id
_entity_poly.type
_entity_poly.pdbx_seq_one_letter_code
_entity_poly.pdbx_strand_id
1 'polypeptide(L)'
;MASLESWIDGLQSRGQYSFLRTEAIRDSGLSASAVSKALQRAAKRGRLVQPKEYFYVIVPLEYRAAGSPPVSWFIHDLMTAMKLPYYVGLLSAAALHGASHQQPQFFQVLTDRPVRPMKAGRARIAFYASKYVALAAVMQMKTSTGMMRVSTPETTVVDLLRFVRAAGEMDHVASVISQMAASINPKRLVAALEVVGDVPNAQRLGYILDLLRRRPLADSVHQWVARRAERLQPLRPGQPFKNARENQRWRLLLNASVEIEA
;
A
#
# COMPACT_ATOMS: atom_id res chain seq x y z
N MET A 1 -7.76 -12.24 -40.72
CA MET A 1 -8.52 -11.07 -40.23
C MET A 1 -8.01 -10.70 -38.85
N ALA A 2 -7.66 -9.45 -38.64
CA ALA A 2 -7.28 -8.98 -37.31
C ALA A 2 -8.49 -9.14 -36.35
N SER A 3 -8.31 -9.87 -35.27
CA SER A 3 -9.33 -10.03 -34.23
C SER A 3 -8.84 -9.38 -32.94
N LEU A 4 -9.76 -8.94 -32.08
CA LEU A 4 -9.40 -8.43 -30.75
C LEU A 4 -8.63 -9.49 -29.95
N GLU A 5 -8.97 -10.75 -30.08
CA GLU A 5 -8.30 -11.87 -29.39
C GLU A 5 -6.83 -11.96 -29.82
N SER A 6 -6.56 -11.94 -31.13
CA SER A 6 -5.20 -11.97 -31.66
C SER A 6 -4.37 -10.76 -31.20
N TRP A 7 -4.99 -9.58 -31.08
CA TRP A 7 -4.34 -8.38 -30.55
C TRP A 7 -4.03 -8.55 -29.03
N ILE A 8 -4.97 -9.08 -28.23
CA ILE A 8 -4.76 -9.37 -26.81
C ILE A 8 -3.63 -10.39 -26.63
N ASP A 9 -3.59 -11.45 -27.44
CA ASP A 9 -2.53 -12.45 -27.39
C ASP A 9 -1.16 -11.83 -27.72
N GLY A 10 -1.14 -10.90 -28.68
CA GLY A 10 0.03 -10.11 -29.00
C GLY A 10 0.51 -9.17 -27.88
N LEU A 11 -0.38 -8.61 -27.07
CA LEU A 11 0.00 -7.88 -25.85
C LEU A 11 0.64 -8.81 -24.83
N GLN A 12 -0.01 -9.94 -24.59
CA GLN A 12 0.42 -10.92 -23.59
C GLN A 12 1.79 -11.51 -23.93
N SER A 13 2.06 -11.79 -25.22
CA SER A 13 3.37 -12.30 -25.70
C SER A 13 4.52 -11.30 -25.45
N ARG A 14 4.22 -10.01 -25.32
CA ARG A 14 5.18 -8.95 -24.98
C ARG A 14 5.22 -8.64 -23.47
N GLY A 15 4.53 -9.44 -22.62
CA GLY A 15 4.48 -9.23 -21.18
C GLY A 15 3.55 -8.08 -20.73
N GLN A 16 2.70 -7.56 -21.63
CA GLN A 16 1.74 -6.51 -21.30
C GLN A 16 0.39 -7.14 -20.93
N TYR A 17 -0.06 -6.88 -19.70
CA TYR A 17 -1.27 -7.48 -19.14
C TYR A 17 -2.37 -6.48 -18.84
N SER A 18 -2.20 -5.21 -19.22
CA SER A 18 -3.23 -4.19 -19.09
C SER A 18 -3.24 -3.28 -20.31
N PHE A 19 -4.39 -2.68 -20.59
CA PHE A 19 -4.57 -1.73 -21.69
C PHE A 19 -5.80 -0.85 -21.50
N LEU A 20 -5.81 0.28 -22.19
CA LEU A 20 -6.96 1.16 -22.29
C LEU A 20 -7.83 0.79 -23.50
N ARG A 21 -9.15 1.02 -23.37
CA ARG A 21 -10.07 0.85 -24.51
C ARG A 21 -9.64 1.63 -25.74
N THR A 22 -9.07 2.82 -25.56
CA THR A 22 -8.56 3.67 -26.65
C THR A 22 -7.41 3.02 -27.42
N GLU A 23 -6.54 2.30 -26.72
CA GLU A 23 -5.45 1.53 -27.34
C GLU A 23 -6.01 0.38 -28.17
N ALA A 24 -6.98 -0.35 -27.62
CA ALA A 24 -7.66 -1.43 -28.36
C ALA A 24 -8.35 -0.92 -29.63
N ILE A 25 -8.96 0.26 -29.63
CA ILE A 25 -9.57 0.87 -30.82
C ILE A 25 -8.51 1.28 -31.83
N ARG A 26 -7.42 1.93 -31.37
CA ARG A 26 -6.35 2.43 -32.24
C ARG A 26 -5.59 1.30 -32.92
N ASP A 27 -5.26 0.24 -32.18
CA ASP A 27 -4.24 -0.74 -32.58
C ASP A 27 -4.81 -2.07 -33.09
N SER A 28 -6.11 -2.37 -32.87
CA SER A 28 -6.72 -3.62 -33.35
C SER A 28 -7.21 -3.57 -34.80
N GLY A 29 -7.29 -2.38 -35.39
CA GLY A 29 -7.87 -2.21 -36.74
C GLY A 29 -9.38 -2.40 -36.82
N LEU A 30 -10.07 -2.48 -35.67
CA LEU A 30 -11.52 -2.69 -35.59
C LEU A 30 -12.25 -1.37 -35.30
N SER A 31 -13.52 -1.27 -35.70
CA SER A 31 -14.35 -0.13 -35.31
C SER A 31 -14.61 -0.08 -33.80
N ALA A 32 -14.85 1.12 -33.27
CA ALA A 32 -15.11 1.32 -31.83
C ALA A 32 -16.28 0.46 -31.30
N SER A 33 -17.34 0.27 -32.12
CA SER A 33 -18.48 -0.57 -31.77
C SER A 33 -18.09 -2.06 -31.75
N ALA A 34 -17.29 -2.52 -32.72
CA ALA A 34 -16.81 -3.88 -32.77
C ALA A 34 -15.88 -4.18 -31.59
N VAL A 35 -14.96 -3.29 -31.25
CA VAL A 35 -14.09 -3.39 -30.07
C VAL A 35 -14.94 -3.50 -28.80
N SER A 36 -15.94 -2.63 -28.61
CA SER A 36 -16.79 -2.66 -27.41
C SER A 36 -17.51 -4.00 -27.24
N LYS A 37 -18.11 -4.53 -28.30
CA LYS A 37 -18.79 -5.84 -28.29
C LYS A 37 -17.79 -6.97 -28.02
N ALA A 38 -16.58 -6.90 -28.60
CA ALA A 38 -15.56 -7.93 -28.41
C ALA A 38 -14.99 -7.90 -26.98
N LEU A 39 -14.76 -6.73 -26.39
CA LEU A 39 -14.33 -6.56 -24.99
C LEU A 39 -15.37 -7.14 -24.01
N GLN A 40 -16.67 -6.86 -24.23
CA GLN A 40 -17.74 -7.42 -23.41
C GLN A 40 -17.76 -8.95 -23.48
N ARG A 41 -17.62 -9.55 -24.68
CA ARG A 41 -17.54 -11.00 -24.85
C ARG A 41 -16.33 -11.60 -24.16
N ALA A 42 -15.16 -10.98 -24.30
CA ALA A 42 -13.92 -11.41 -23.65
C ALA A 42 -14.03 -11.32 -22.12
N ALA A 43 -14.64 -10.27 -21.58
CA ALA A 43 -14.91 -10.14 -20.14
C ALA A 43 -15.90 -11.23 -19.64
N LYS A 44 -16.99 -11.48 -20.36
CA LYS A 44 -17.94 -12.57 -20.02
C LYS A 44 -17.30 -13.95 -19.99
N ARG A 45 -16.30 -14.20 -20.84
CA ARG A 45 -15.52 -15.44 -20.87
C ARG A 45 -14.39 -15.50 -19.82
N GLY A 46 -14.27 -14.48 -18.98
CA GLY A 46 -13.21 -14.38 -17.99
C GLY A 46 -11.81 -14.15 -18.56
N ARG A 47 -11.69 -13.78 -19.87
CA ARG A 47 -10.40 -13.44 -20.49
C ARG A 47 -9.89 -12.07 -20.07
N LEU A 48 -10.81 -11.18 -19.73
CA LEU A 48 -10.53 -9.81 -19.27
C LEU A 48 -11.27 -9.54 -17.96
N VAL A 49 -10.69 -8.67 -17.12
CA VAL A 49 -11.36 -8.03 -16.00
C VAL A 49 -11.23 -6.51 -16.14
N GLN A 50 -12.23 -5.77 -15.71
CA GLN A 50 -12.30 -4.31 -15.81
C GLN A 50 -12.40 -3.69 -14.41
N PRO A 51 -11.26 -3.41 -13.72
CA PRO A 51 -11.28 -2.79 -12.40
C PRO A 51 -11.74 -1.33 -12.42
N LYS A 52 -11.56 -0.63 -13.53
CA LYS A 52 -11.95 0.77 -13.74
C LYS A 52 -12.52 0.93 -15.15
N GLU A 53 -13.43 1.86 -15.32
CA GLU A 53 -14.00 2.21 -16.63
C GLU A 53 -12.88 2.48 -17.65
N TYR A 54 -13.01 1.86 -18.82
CA TYR A 54 -12.04 1.92 -19.94
C TYR A 54 -10.64 1.33 -19.69
N PHE A 55 -10.38 0.78 -18.51
CA PHE A 55 -9.12 0.10 -18.18
C PHE A 55 -9.37 -1.41 -18.05
N TYR A 56 -8.66 -2.21 -18.83
CA TYR A 56 -8.81 -3.66 -18.89
C TYR A 56 -7.53 -4.35 -18.46
N VAL A 57 -7.68 -5.48 -17.78
CA VAL A 57 -6.59 -6.38 -17.38
C VAL A 57 -6.81 -7.74 -18.01
N ILE A 58 -5.80 -8.26 -18.68
CA ILE A 58 -5.80 -9.60 -19.27
C ILE A 58 -5.66 -10.63 -18.15
N VAL A 59 -6.52 -11.64 -18.16
CA VAL A 59 -6.51 -12.73 -17.18
C VAL A 59 -5.90 -13.96 -17.82
N PRO A 60 -4.62 -14.29 -17.48
CA PRO A 60 -3.98 -15.53 -17.95
C PRO A 60 -4.71 -16.76 -17.46
N LEU A 61 -4.46 -17.90 -18.10
CA LEU A 61 -5.16 -19.17 -17.82
C LEU A 61 -4.99 -19.58 -16.35
N GLU A 62 -3.80 -19.45 -15.79
CA GLU A 62 -3.45 -19.81 -14.40
C GLU A 62 -4.18 -18.95 -13.37
N TYR A 63 -4.66 -17.75 -13.75
CA TYR A 63 -5.42 -16.84 -12.87
C TYR A 63 -6.93 -16.83 -13.12
N ARG A 64 -7.45 -17.70 -14.01
CA ARG A 64 -8.88 -17.76 -14.34
C ARG A 64 -9.76 -18.00 -13.11
N ALA A 65 -9.36 -18.90 -12.22
CA ALA A 65 -10.08 -19.17 -10.98
C ALA A 65 -10.13 -17.97 -10.04
N ALA A 66 -9.08 -17.12 -10.02
CA ALA A 66 -9.04 -15.89 -9.25
C ALA A 66 -9.74 -14.72 -9.96
N GLY A 67 -9.92 -14.79 -11.28
CA GLY A 67 -10.54 -13.79 -12.14
C GLY A 67 -9.67 -12.54 -12.36
N SER A 68 -8.41 -12.56 -11.92
CA SER A 68 -7.43 -11.49 -12.13
C SER A 68 -6.01 -12.00 -11.85
N PRO A 69 -4.99 -11.53 -12.56
CA PRO A 69 -3.61 -11.70 -12.12
C PRO A 69 -3.36 -10.88 -10.84
N PRO A 70 -2.20 -11.04 -10.17
CA PRO A 70 -1.81 -10.24 -9.02
C PRO A 70 -1.89 -8.73 -9.31
N VAL A 71 -2.37 -7.95 -8.34
CA VAL A 71 -2.54 -6.49 -8.51
C VAL A 71 -1.21 -5.81 -8.85
N SER A 72 -0.09 -6.33 -8.34
CA SER A 72 1.26 -5.84 -8.65
C SER A 72 1.60 -5.84 -10.14
N TRP A 73 0.91 -6.63 -10.97
CA TRP A 73 1.14 -6.68 -12.41
C TRP A 73 0.57 -5.49 -13.17
N PHE A 74 -0.45 -4.83 -12.62
CA PHE A 74 -1.17 -3.77 -13.35
C PHE A 74 -1.41 -2.50 -12.52
N ILE A 75 -0.99 -2.45 -11.26
CA ILE A 75 -1.25 -1.28 -10.41
C ILE A 75 -0.60 -0.01 -10.95
N HIS A 76 0.62 -0.11 -11.49
CA HIS A 76 1.31 1.04 -12.08
C HIS A 76 0.55 1.62 -13.26
N ASP A 77 0.12 0.76 -14.18
CA ASP A 77 -0.63 1.15 -15.38
C ASP A 77 -2.00 1.70 -15.01
N LEU A 78 -2.69 1.09 -14.03
CA LEU A 78 -3.97 1.58 -13.51
C LEU A 78 -3.82 3.01 -12.96
N MET A 79 -2.82 3.25 -12.13
CA MET A 79 -2.62 4.57 -11.53
C MET A 79 -2.16 5.60 -12.55
N THR A 80 -1.36 5.20 -13.54
CA THR A 80 -0.98 6.03 -14.68
C THR A 80 -2.20 6.42 -15.53
N ALA A 81 -3.06 5.45 -15.83
CA ALA A 81 -4.32 5.68 -16.55
C ALA A 81 -5.26 6.63 -15.80
N MET A 82 -5.26 6.56 -14.47
CA MET A 82 -6.03 7.46 -13.61
C MET A 82 -5.36 8.83 -13.42
N LYS A 83 -4.12 9.02 -13.88
CA LYS A 83 -3.30 10.22 -13.68
C LYS A 83 -3.17 10.61 -12.20
N LEU A 84 -2.94 9.61 -11.34
CA LEU A 84 -2.83 9.79 -9.90
C LEU A 84 -1.43 9.40 -9.42
N PRO A 85 -0.76 10.26 -8.64
CA PRO A 85 0.43 9.87 -7.93
C PRO A 85 0.06 8.81 -6.87
N TYR A 86 0.92 7.81 -6.72
CA TYR A 86 0.65 6.70 -5.82
C TYR A 86 1.94 6.05 -5.31
N TYR A 87 1.77 5.26 -4.27
CA TYR A 87 2.66 4.16 -3.90
C TYR A 87 1.89 3.04 -3.19
N VAL A 88 2.37 1.81 -3.31
CA VAL A 88 1.92 0.68 -2.50
C VAL A 88 2.46 0.89 -1.09
N GLY A 89 1.57 0.86 -0.10
CA GLY A 89 1.91 1.16 1.30
C GLY A 89 1.29 0.20 2.30
N LEU A 90 1.36 0.57 3.56
CA LEU A 90 0.78 -0.16 4.69
C LEU A 90 1.17 -1.65 4.72
N LEU A 91 0.23 -2.55 5.03
CA LEU A 91 0.49 -3.99 5.10
C LEU A 91 0.93 -4.58 3.76
N SER A 92 0.47 -4.02 2.62
CA SER A 92 0.90 -4.49 1.31
C SER A 92 2.38 -4.20 1.06
N ALA A 93 2.88 -3.03 1.47
CA ALA A 93 4.30 -2.74 1.41
C ALA A 93 5.09 -3.55 2.44
N ALA A 94 4.56 -3.70 3.66
CA ALA A 94 5.18 -4.53 4.69
C ALA A 94 5.37 -5.98 4.21
N ALA A 95 4.36 -6.57 3.59
CA ALA A 95 4.45 -7.91 2.99
C ALA A 95 5.54 -7.99 1.90
N LEU A 96 5.65 -6.96 1.05
CA LEU A 96 6.69 -6.88 0.01
C LEU A 96 8.09 -6.71 0.60
N HIS A 97 8.21 -6.14 1.80
CA HIS A 97 9.46 -6.07 2.58
C HIS A 97 9.74 -7.33 3.43
N GLY A 98 8.93 -8.37 3.28
CA GLY A 98 9.09 -9.64 4.00
C GLY A 98 8.56 -9.64 5.43
N ALA A 99 7.74 -8.66 5.80
CA ALA A 99 7.26 -8.47 7.18
C ALA A 99 5.83 -8.96 7.43
N SER A 100 5.28 -9.84 6.62
CA SER A 100 3.93 -10.35 6.84
C SER A 100 3.88 -11.85 6.64
N HIS A 101 3.43 -12.56 7.66
CA HIS A 101 3.09 -13.99 7.56
C HIS A 101 1.76 -14.23 6.83
N GLN A 102 0.94 -13.19 6.66
CA GLN A 102 -0.36 -13.26 6.00
C GLN A 102 -0.45 -12.20 4.90
N GLN A 103 -0.85 -12.61 3.71
CA GLN A 103 -1.16 -11.65 2.65
C GLN A 103 -2.37 -10.81 3.07
N PRO A 104 -2.27 -9.46 3.00
CA PRO A 104 -3.39 -8.61 3.36
C PRO A 104 -4.59 -8.88 2.43
N GLN A 105 -5.80 -8.88 2.99
CA GLN A 105 -7.05 -9.09 2.23
C GLN A 105 -7.26 -8.03 1.13
N PHE A 106 -6.65 -6.87 1.30
CA PHE A 106 -6.70 -5.76 0.37
C PHE A 106 -5.30 -5.39 -0.07
N PHE A 107 -5.13 -5.15 -1.37
CA PHE A 107 -3.93 -4.49 -1.86
C PHE A 107 -4.03 -2.99 -1.56
N GLN A 108 -3.16 -2.47 -0.72
CA GLN A 108 -3.27 -1.14 -0.12
C GLN A 108 -2.38 -0.13 -0.85
N VAL A 109 -2.99 0.94 -1.32
CA VAL A 109 -2.35 1.98 -2.14
C VAL A 109 -2.62 3.35 -1.52
N LEU A 110 -1.59 4.17 -1.39
CA LEU A 110 -1.74 5.56 -1.01
C LEU A 110 -1.78 6.46 -2.24
N THR A 111 -2.67 7.46 -2.20
CA THR A 111 -2.92 8.43 -3.27
C THR A 111 -3.06 9.84 -2.68
N ASP A 112 -2.90 10.88 -3.51
CA ASP A 112 -3.01 12.27 -3.07
C ASP A 112 -4.43 12.72 -2.74
N ARG A 113 -5.42 11.95 -3.16
CA ARG A 113 -6.86 12.21 -2.96
C ARG A 113 -7.65 10.92 -2.73
N PRO A 114 -8.87 11.02 -2.18
CA PRO A 114 -9.72 9.85 -1.98
C PRO A 114 -10.07 9.16 -3.30
N VAL A 115 -9.95 7.84 -3.31
CA VAL A 115 -10.36 6.96 -4.41
C VAL A 115 -11.24 5.85 -3.83
N ARG A 116 -12.32 5.51 -4.52
CA ARG A 116 -13.18 4.39 -4.11
C ARG A 116 -12.44 3.06 -4.25
N PRO A 117 -12.62 2.11 -3.33
CA PRO A 117 -12.06 0.77 -3.47
C PRO A 117 -12.47 0.12 -4.80
N MET A 118 -11.58 -0.67 -5.36
CA MET A 118 -11.79 -1.36 -6.64
C MET A 118 -11.68 -2.87 -6.46
N LYS A 119 -12.32 -3.58 -7.39
CA LYS A 119 -12.23 -5.05 -7.48
C LYS A 119 -11.71 -5.44 -8.86
N ALA A 120 -10.84 -6.45 -8.88
CA ALA A 120 -10.40 -7.13 -10.08
C ALA A 120 -10.49 -8.63 -9.80
N GLY A 121 -11.54 -9.29 -10.29
CA GLY A 121 -11.84 -10.67 -9.90
C GLY A 121 -12.02 -10.79 -8.37
N ARG A 122 -11.24 -11.66 -7.74
CA ARG A 122 -11.19 -11.80 -6.27
C ARG A 122 -10.28 -10.77 -5.59
N ALA A 123 -9.37 -10.15 -6.31
CA ALA A 123 -8.49 -9.14 -5.76
C ALA A 123 -9.26 -7.87 -5.41
N ARG A 124 -8.92 -7.27 -4.27
CA ARG A 124 -9.50 -6.02 -3.77
C ARG A 124 -8.40 -5.00 -3.57
N ILE A 125 -8.60 -3.79 -4.10
CA ILE A 125 -7.66 -2.68 -3.97
C ILE A 125 -8.30 -1.62 -3.07
N ALA A 126 -7.64 -1.29 -1.97
CA ALA A 126 -8.05 -0.21 -1.08
C ALA A 126 -7.12 0.98 -1.25
N PHE A 127 -7.69 2.18 -1.27
CA PHE A 127 -6.97 3.42 -1.45
C PHE A 127 -7.08 4.28 -0.19
N TYR A 128 -5.96 4.87 0.21
CA TYR A 128 -5.86 5.75 1.38
C TYR A 128 -5.30 7.10 0.96
N ALA A 129 -6.03 8.15 1.26
CA ALA A 129 -5.62 9.49 0.90
C ALA A 129 -4.53 10.01 1.84
N SER A 130 -3.45 10.53 1.28
CA SER A 130 -2.37 11.17 2.02
C SER A 130 -1.82 12.36 1.25
N LYS A 131 -1.84 13.54 1.85
CA LYS A 131 -1.22 14.76 1.28
C LYS A 131 0.30 14.66 1.10
N TYR A 132 0.92 13.63 1.67
CA TYR A 132 2.37 13.42 1.63
C TYR A 132 2.83 12.49 0.49
N VAL A 133 1.94 12.02 -0.36
CA VAL A 133 2.28 11.03 -1.44
C VAL A 133 3.40 11.53 -2.34
N ALA A 134 3.45 12.82 -2.64
CA ALA A 134 4.50 13.40 -3.49
C ALA A 134 5.86 13.53 -2.77
N LEU A 135 5.86 13.60 -1.43
CA LEU A 135 7.05 13.82 -0.61
C LEU A 135 7.58 12.54 0.04
N ALA A 136 6.75 11.49 0.09
CA ALA A 136 7.09 10.23 0.73
C ALA A 136 8.27 9.54 0.02
N ALA A 137 9.18 8.99 0.81
CA ALA A 137 10.27 8.18 0.27
C ALA A 137 9.71 6.85 -0.27
N VAL A 138 9.91 6.63 -1.56
CA VAL A 138 9.46 5.44 -2.28
C VAL A 138 10.62 4.80 -3.04
N MET A 139 10.46 3.50 -3.31
CA MET A 139 11.39 2.75 -4.14
C MET A 139 10.64 2.10 -5.32
N GLN A 140 11.37 1.86 -6.40
CA GLN A 140 10.88 1.06 -7.52
C GLN A 140 11.08 -0.42 -7.20
N MET A 141 10.03 -1.21 -7.30
CA MET A 141 10.10 -2.65 -7.09
C MET A 141 9.70 -3.36 -8.39
N LYS A 142 10.56 -4.30 -8.82
CA LYS A 142 10.32 -5.11 -10.01
C LYS A 142 9.15 -6.07 -9.78
N THR A 143 8.29 -6.17 -10.78
CA THR A 143 7.18 -7.13 -10.85
C THR A 143 7.37 -8.04 -12.07
N SER A 144 6.50 -9.01 -12.25
CA SER A 144 6.54 -9.87 -13.45
C SER A 144 6.24 -9.12 -14.76
N THR A 145 5.67 -7.92 -14.69
CA THR A 145 5.21 -7.15 -15.88
C THR A 145 5.84 -5.77 -15.99
N GLY A 146 6.68 -5.38 -15.05
CA GLY A 146 7.30 -4.06 -15.04
C GLY A 146 7.76 -3.63 -13.66
N MET A 147 7.50 -2.38 -13.31
CA MET A 147 7.90 -1.77 -12.05
C MET A 147 6.69 -1.17 -11.34
N MET A 148 6.68 -1.20 -10.02
CA MET A 148 5.70 -0.48 -9.20
C MET A 148 6.39 0.36 -8.14
N ARG A 149 5.72 1.42 -7.69
CA ARG A 149 6.21 2.29 -6.60
C ARG A 149 5.75 1.72 -5.27
N VAL A 150 6.68 1.53 -4.35
CA VAL A 150 6.42 1.00 -3.00
C VAL A 150 7.05 1.94 -1.98
N SER A 151 6.39 2.18 -0.84
CA SER A 151 7.01 2.92 0.26
C SER A 151 8.29 2.23 0.74
N THR A 152 9.31 3.00 1.12
CA THR A 152 10.48 2.43 1.80
C THR A 152 10.07 1.80 3.14
N PRO A 153 10.87 0.92 3.75
CA PRO A 153 10.55 0.35 5.06
C PRO A 153 10.22 1.42 6.10
N GLU A 154 10.95 2.53 6.10
CA GLU A 154 10.75 3.64 7.04
C GLU A 154 9.42 4.36 6.82
N THR A 155 9.11 4.69 5.57
CA THR A 155 7.81 5.29 5.21
C THR A 155 6.66 4.34 5.55
N THR A 156 6.84 3.03 5.29
CA THR A 156 5.84 2.00 5.61
C THR A 156 5.51 2.01 7.11
N VAL A 157 6.52 2.00 7.97
CA VAL A 157 6.31 2.00 9.43
C VAL A 157 5.60 3.27 9.92
N VAL A 158 5.96 4.43 9.38
CA VAL A 158 5.28 5.70 9.71
C VAL A 158 3.81 5.65 9.26
N ASP A 159 3.54 5.16 8.07
CA ASP A 159 2.17 5.07 7.53
C ASP A 159 1.31 4.04 8.28
N LEU A 160 1.89 2.91 8.72
CA LEU A 160 1.16 1.91 9.52
C LEU A 160 0.56 2.53 10.79
N LEU A 161 1.28 3.40 11.47
CA LEU A 161 0.78 4.10 12.66
C LEU A 161 -0.24 5.19 12.33
N ARG A 162 -0.07 5.88 11.20
CA ARG A 162 -1.03 6.90 10.74
C ARG A 162 -2.37 6.28 10.35
N PHE A 163 -2.33 5.09 9.80
CA PHE A 163 -3.50 4.34 9.35
C PHE A 163 -3.71 3.06 10.19
N VAL A 164 -3.50 3.15 11.49
CA VAL A 164 -3.49 2.01 12.42
C VAL A 164 -4.71 1.10 12.28
N ARG A 165 -5.91 1.67 12.10
CA ARG A 165 -7.14 0.90 11.88
C ARG A 165 -7.13 0.08 10.58
N ALA A 166 -6.55 0.64 9.53
CA ALA A 166 -6.40 -0.04 8.25
C ALA A 166 -5.28 -1.09 8.26
N ALA A 167 -4.42 -1.01 9.27
CA ALA A 167 -3.28 -1.90 9.48
C ALA A 167 -3.51 -2.95 10.59
N GLY A 168 -4.76 -3.18 11.02
CA GLY A 168 -5.10 -4.23 11.99
C GLY A 168 -4.90 -3.85 13.45
N GLU A 169 -4.99 -2.55 13.76
CA GLU A 169 -4.81 -1.98 15.11
C GLU A 169 -3.37 -2.04 15.64
N MET A 170 -3.15 -1.53 16.85
CA MET A 170 -1.82 -1.25 17.40
C MET A 170 -0.95 -2.50 17.59
N ASP A 171 -1.55 -3.61 18.05
CA ASP A 171 -0.81 -4.84 18.35
C ASP A 171 -0.27 -5.47 17.06
N HIS A 172 -1.12 -5.55 16.05
CA HIS A 172 -0.70 -6.04 14.74
C HIS A 172 0.38 -5.13 14.10
N VAL A 173 0.20 -3.81 14.21
CA VAL A 173 1.22 -2.84 13.73
C VAL A 173 2.54 -3.04 14.48
N ALA A 174 2.53 -3.25 15.80
CA ALA A 174 3.74 -3.51 16.55
C ALA A 174 4.45 -4.80 16.14
N SER A 175 3.68 -5.88 15.87
CA SER A 175 4.19 -7.16 15.36
C SER A 175 4.82 -6.98 13.96
N VAL A 176 4.17 -6.23 13.06
CA VAL A 176 4.72 -5.91 11.73
C VAL A 176 6.00 -5.08 11.84
N ILE A 177 6.04 -4.07 12.71
CA ILE A 177 7.25 -3.26 12.97
C ILE A 177 8.39 -4.16 13.50
N SER A 178 8.09 -5.12 14.38
CA SER A 178 9.08 -6.08 14.88
C SER A 178 9.78 -6.82 13.74
N GLN A 179 9.01 -7.32 12.78
CA GLN A 179 9.53 -8.04 11.62
C GLN A 179 10.34 -7.13 10.67
N MET A 180 9.94 -5.87 10.51
CA MET A 180 10.63 -4.90 9.66
C MET A 180 11.86 -4.26 10.30
N ALA A 181 12.03 -4.32 11.61
CA ALA A 181 12.99 -3.52 12.37
C ALA A 181 14.44 -3.66 11.88
N ALA A 182 14.82 -4.83 11.36
CA ALA A 182 16.15 -5.08 10.82
C ALA A 182 16.44 -4.35 9.50
N SER A 183 15.40 -4.03 8.72
CA SER A 183 15.51 -3.33 7.43
C SER A 183 15.44 -1.80 7.54
N ILE A 184 15.15 -1.28 8.73
CA ILE A 184 14.94 0.16 8.96
C ILE A 184 16.27 0.86 9.26
N ASN A 185 16.55 1.93 8.54
CA ASN A 185 17.70 2.80 8.81
C ASN A 185 17.27 3.97 9.70
N PRO A 186 17.98 4.26 10.84
CA PRO A 186 17.60 5.31 11.77
C PRO A 186 17.51 6.71 11.13
N LYS A 187 18.47 7.08 10.27
CA LYS A 187 18.48 8.40 9.61
C LYS A 187 17.31 8.55 8.62
N ARG A 188 17.00 7.50 7.85
CA ARG A 188 15.88 7.49 6.92
C ARG A 188 14.54 7.50 7.66
N LEU A 189 14.45 6.85 8.83
CA LEU A 189 13.28 6.90 9.67
C LEU A 189 12.98 8.32 10.15
N VAL A 190 14.00 9.02 10.63
CA VAL A 190 13.86 10.43 11.01
C VAL A 190 13.43 11.28 9.81
N ALA A 191 14.01 11.08 8.63
CA ALA A 191 13.60 11.79 7.42
C ALA A 191 12.12 11.51 7.05
N ALA A 192 11.63 10.28 7.21
CA ALA A 192 10.22 9.96 7.00
C ALA A 192 9.30 10.64 8.02
N LEU A 193 9.72 10.74 9.28
CA LEU A 193 9.00 11.49 10.31
C LEU A 193 8.96 13.00 10.03
N GLU A 194 10.05 13.57 9.49
CA GLU A 194 10.07 14.99 9.09
C GLU A 194 9.06 15.30 7.99
N VAL A 195 8.94 14.43 6.98
CA VAL A 195 7.97 14.60 5.90
C VAL A 195 6.55 14.68 6.43
N VAL A 196 6.22 13.85 7.41
CA VAL A 196 4.86 13.72 7.94
C VAL A 196 4.56 14.70 9.06
N GLY A 197 5.52 14.94 9.95
CA GLY A 197 5.38 15.83 11.10
C GLY A 197 4.36 15.37 12.17
N ASP A 198 3.97 14.09 12.17
CA ASP A 198 2.97 13.54 13.09
C ASP A 198 3.63 13.12 14.42
N VAL A 199 3.78 14.11 15.31
CA VAL A 199 4.42 13.91 16.61
C VAL A 199 3.73 12.85 17.48
N PRO A 200 2.38 12.83 17.63
CA PRO A 200 1.70 11.79 18.41
C PRO A 200 1.98 10.37 17.93
N ASN A 201 2.04 10.13 16.62
CA ASN A 201 2.35 8.80 16.09
C ASN A 201 3.85 8.48 16.18
N ALA A 202 4.73 9.48 16.12
CA ALA A 202 6.15 9.28 16.41
C ALA A 202 6.42 8.90 17.88
N GLN A 203 5.68 9.48 18.85
CA GLN A 203 5.72 9.07 20.26
C GLN A 203 5.35 7.59 20.43
N ARG A 204 4.28 7.13 19.76
CA ARG A 204 3.84 5.73 19.76
C ARG A 204 4.86 4.81 19.10
N LEU A 205 5.41 5.23 17.96
CA LEU A 205 6.48 4.49 17.27
C LEU A 205 7.68 4.27 18.19
N GLY A 206 8.15 5.33 18.83
CA GLY A 206 9.28 5.25 19.72
C GLY A 206 9.03 4.31 20.91
N TYR A 207 7.84 4.35 21.49
CA TYR A 207 7.44 3.44 22.56
C TYR A 207 7.44 1.96 22.10
N ILE A 208 6.90 1.67 20.91
CA ILE A 208 6.94 0.33 20.31
C ILE A 208 8.37 -0.12 20.09
N LEU A 209 9.25 0.74 19.58
CA LEU A 209 10.66 0.43 19.35
C LEU A 209 11.41 0.15 20.66
N ASP A 210 11.07 0.82 21.77
CA ASP A 210 11.60 0.50 23.10
C ASP A 210 11.13 -0.87 23.57
N LEU A 211 9.83 -1.20 23.43
CA LEU A 211 9.31 -2.53 23.75
C LEU A 211 10.03 -3.63 22.95
N LEU A 212 10.32 -3.36 21.69
CA LEU A 212 11.06 -4.25 20.79
C LEU A 212 12.58 -4.28 21.05
N ARG A 213 13.07 -3.50 22.03
CA ARG A 213 14.50 -3.33 22.35
C ARG A 213 15.36 -2.88 21.17
N ARG A 214 14.78 -2.11 20.23
CA ARG A 214 15.47 -1.56 19.06
C ARG A 214 16.06 -0.19 19.35
N ARG A 215 17.00 -0.13 20.32
CA ARG A 215 17.59 1.11 20.86
C ARG A 215 18.06 2.10 19.82
N PRO A 216 18.85 1.72 18.76
CA PRO A 216 19.32 2.73 17.80
C PRO A 216 18.19 3.46 17.07
N LEU A 217 17.09 2.73 16.76
CA LEU A 217 15.89 3.33 16.14
C LEU A 217 15.14 4.18 17.17
N ALA A 218 14.91 3.65 18.38
CA ALA A 218 14.21 4.37 19.44
C ALA A 218 14.91 5.68 19.80
N ASP A 219 16.24 5.66 19.95
CA ASP A 219 17.02 6.87 20.32
C ASP A 219 16.95 7.94 19.21
N SER A 220 17.00 7.54 17.93
CA SER A 220 16.84 8.46 16.82
C SER A 220 15.44 9.11 16.79
N VAL A 221 14.39 8.31 17.00
CA VAL A 221 13.02 8.81 17.11
C VAL A 221 12.87 9.70 18.35
N HIS A 222 13.48 9.33 19.49
CA HIS A 222 13.43 10.12 20.71
C HIS A 222 14.03 11.50 20.54
N GLN A 223 15.21 11.62 19.90
CA GLN A 223 15.82 12.91 19.61
C GLN A 223 14.92 13.80 18.76
N TRP A 224 14.18 13.22 17.82
CA TRP A 224 13.22 13.93 16.99
C TRP A 224 11.99 14.39 17.79
N VAL A 225 11.43 13.49 18.59
CA VAL A 225 10.23 13.70 19.42
C VAL A 225 10.52 14.72 20.53
N ALA A 226 11.65 14.63 21.23
CA ALA A 226 12.00 15.49 22.35
C ALA A 226 12.00 16.99 22.01
N ARG A 227 12.27 17.34 20.75
CA ARG A 227 12.29 18.73 20.27
C ARG A 227 10.89 19.23 19.87
N ARG A 228 9.86 18.37 19.80
CA ARG A 228 8.55 18.64 19.18
C ARG A 228 7.36 18.30 20.06
N ALA A 229 7.51 17.30 20.93
CA ALA A 229 6.43 16.83 21.78
C ALA A 229 6.19 17.81 22.96
N GLU A 230 5.06 18.48 22.92
CA GLU A 230 4.66 19.41 24.00
C GLU A 230 3.67 18.78 24.95
N ARG A 231 2.88 17.81 24.47
CA ARG A 231 1.73 17.28 25.22
C ARG A 231 1.83 15.76 25.42
N LEU A 232 1.26 15.31 26.54
CA LEU A 232 0.96 13.88 26.76
C LEU A 232 -0.10 13.40 25.77
N GLN A 233 0.11 12.22 25.21
CA GLN A 233 -0.83 11.59 24.27
C GLN A 233 -1.24 10.21 24.80
N PRO A 234 -2.49 9.79 24.64
CA PRO A 234 -2.86 8.41 24.96
C PRO A 234 -2.17 7.44 23.98
N LEU A 235 -1.68 6.32 24.48
CA LEU A 235 -1.09 5.27 23.65
C LEU A 235 -2.11 4.76 22.63
N ARG A 236 -3.33 4.44 23.08
CA ARG A 236 -4.45 4.10 22.20
C ARG A 236 -5.49 5.22 22.18
N PRO A 237 -5.56 5.98 21.08
CA PRO A 237 -6.61 6.99 20.92
C PRO A 237 -8.00 6.35 20.98
N GLY A 238 -8.94 7.05 21.62
CA GLY A 238 -10.32 6.58 21.72
C GLY A 238 -10.61 5.63 22.89
N GLN A 239 -9.60 5.20 23.63
CA GLN A 239 -9.79 4.48 24.89
C GLN A 239 -9.68 5.44 26.10
N PRO A 240 -10.39 5.15 27.22
CA PRO A 240 -10.26 5.93 28.45
C PRO A 240 -8.81 5.94 28.93
N PHE A 241 -8.36 7.09 29.44
CA PHE A 241 -6.99 7.25 29.94
C PHE A 241 -6.93 7.81 31.38
N LYS A 242 -8.05 7.92 32.06
CA LYS A 242 -8.11 8.33 33.45
C LYS A 242 -7.29 7.32 34.31
N ASN A 243 -6.35 7.84 35.10
CA ASN A 243 -5.41 7.06 35.92
C ASN A 243 -4.41 6.19 35.11
N ALA A 244 -4.22 6.42 33.83
CA ALA A 244 -3.19 5.75 33.04
C ALA A 244 -1.79 6.15 33.51
N ARG A 245 -0.88 5.16 33.60
CA ARG A 245 0.53 5.41 33.95
C ARG A 245 1.18 6.24 32.88
N GLU A 246 1.97 7.24 33.28
CA GLU A 246 2.75 8.07 32.37
C GLU A 246 4.08 7.42 31.98
N ASN A 247 4.39 7.41 30.70
CA ASN A 247 5.72 7.16 30.17
C ASN A 247 6.38 8.50 29.83
N GLN A 248 7.30 8.94 30.69
CA GLN A 248 7.96 10.25 30.55
C GLN A 248 8.82 10.36 29.30
N ARG A 249 9.54 9.28 28.92
CA ARG A 249 10.41 9.27 27.74
C ARG A 249 9.65 9.64 26.48
N TRP A 250 8.45 9.07 26.30
CA TRP A 250 7.64 9.23 25.10
C TRP A 250 6.48 10.20 25.28
N ARG A 251 6.29 10.77 26.48
CA ARG A 251 5.14 11.59 26.84
C ARG A 251 3.82 10.91 26.45
N LEU A 252 3.68 9.65 26.86
CA LEU A 252 2.49 8.84 26.62
C LEU A 252 1.79 8.47 27.91
N LEU A 253 0.47 8.48 27.85
CA LEU A 253 -0.41 7.86 28.84
C LEU A 253 -0.64 6.40 28.42
N LEU A 254 -0.12 5.46 29.22
CA LEU A 254 -0.22 4.03 28.94
C LEU A 254 -1.60 3.52 29.35
N ASN A 255 -2.61 3.82 28.52
CA ASN A 255 -4.00 3.46 28.74
C ASN A 255 -4.38 2.07 28.20
N ALA A 256 -3.42 1.33 27.67
CA ALA A 256 -3.53 -0.06 27.25
C ALA A 256 -2.14 -0.70 27.17
N SER A 257 -2.08 -2.03 27.15
CA SER A 257 -0.90 -2.80 26.76
C SER A 257 -0.75 -2.86 25.25
N VAL A 258 0.46 -3.11 24.78
CA VAL A 258 0.76 -3.50 23.38
C VAL A 258 1.26 -4.93 23.41
N GLU A 259 0.52 -5.83 22.78
CA GLU A 259 0.88 -7.23 22.62
C GLU A 259 1.61 -7.39 21.29
N ILE A 260 2.76 -8.08 21.33
CA ILE A 260 3.59 -8.30 20.15
C ILE A 260 3.64 -9.80 19.92
N GLU A 261 3.01 -10.24 18.85
CA GLU A 261 3.11 -11.63 18.40
C GLU A 261 4.52 -11.87 17.85
N ALA A 262 5.13 -12.97 18.31
CA ALA A 262 6.51 -13.36 17.96
C ALA A 262 6.59 -14.02 16.57
#